data_8fa0f93e8e900271873868d5e431b861
#
_entry.id   8fa0f93e8e900271873868d5e431b861
#
_cell.length_a   1.000
_cell.length_b   1.000
_cell.length_c   1.000
_cell.angle_alpha   90.00
_cell.angle_beta   90.00
_cell.angle_gamma   90.00
#
_symmetry.space_group_name_H-M   'P 1'
#
loop_
_entity.id
_entity.type
_entity.pdbx_description
1 polymer ?
#
loop_
_entity_poly.entity_id
_entity_poly.type
_entity_poly.pdbx_seq_one_letter_code
_entity_poly.pdbx_strand_id
1 'polypeptide(L)'
;MMKAKISLITLGVSDLHRSLKFYRDGLGLPAHGYKEGNEVVFFEMEGSWLGLYPKDKLAEDATVLPEGAGFAGITLAHNTGSKEAVDAVFALAVSAGARVVKKPQDVFWGGYSGYFADPDGHLWEVAWNPFMDLT
;
A
#
# COMPACT_ATOMS: atom_id res chain seq x y z
N MET A 1 20.93 19.79 -4.76
CA MET A 1 19.91 19.04 -5.50
C MET A 1 19.36 17.91 -4.62
N MET A 2 18.13 17.54 -4.85
CA MET A 2 17.51 16.43 -4.12
C MET A 2 18.04 15.09 -4.64
N LYS A 3 18.45 14.19 -3.71
CA LYS A 3 18.81 12.82 -4.08
C LYS A 3 17.60 12.10 -4.68
N ALA A 4 17.80 11.32 -5.73
CA ALA A 4 16.71 10.62 -6.43
C ALA A 4 16.20 9.43 -5.60
N LYS A 5 15.51 9.72 -4.49
CA LYS A 5 15.04 8.72 -3.54
C LYS A 5 13.78 9.19 -2.83
N ILE A 6 12.81 8.28 -2.71
CA ILE A 6 11.69 8.42 -1.78
C ILE A 6 12.00 7.50 -0.62
N SER A 7 12.21 8.07 0.57
CA SER A 7 12.60 7.28 1.75
C SER A 7 11.43 6.61 2.43
N LEU A 8 10.28 7.29 2.45
CA LEU A 8 9.13 6.85 3.22
C LEU A 8 7.84 7.31 2.54
N ILE A 9 6.87 6.41 2.45
CA ILE A 9 5.51 6.73 2.02
C ILE A 9 4.63 6.54 3.25
N THR A 10 3.99 7.62 3.72
CA THR A 10 3.12 7.56 4.89
C THR A 10 1.66 7.62 4.46
N LEU A 11 0.89 6.65 4.90
CA LEU A 11 -0.55 6.58 4.65
C LEU A 11 -1.31 7.08 5.87
N GLY A 12 -2.22 8.02 5.66
CA GLY A 12 -3.16 8.46 6.68
C GLY A 12 -4.25 7.41 6.86
N VAL A 13 -4.48 6.97 8.09
CA VAL A 13 -5.45 5.91 8.38
C VAL A 13 -6.43 6.37 9.44
N SER A 14 -7.66 5.84 9.38
CA SER A 14 -8.70 6.19 10.37
C SER A 14 -8.56 5.35 11.65
N ASP A 15 -8.06 4.12 11.53
CA ASP A 15 -7.89 3.20 12.65
C ASP A 15 -6.53 2.51 12.52
N LEU A 16 -5.57 2.97 13.30
CA LEU A 16 -4.19 2.49 13.21
C LEU A 16 -4.10 0.98 13.50
N HIS A 17 -4.86 0.49 14.46
CA HIS A 17 -4.86 -0.92 14.85
C HIS A 17 -5.39 -1.81 13.71
N ARG A 18 -6.47 -1.38 13.05
CA ARG A 18 -7.04 -2.07 11.89
C ARG A 18 -6.04 -2.15 10.75
N SER A 19 -5.39 -1.03 10.46
CA SER A 19 -4.40 -0.97 9.37
C SER A 19 -3.15 -1.77 9.69
N LEU A 20 -2.69 -1.73 10.94
CA LEU A 20 -1.57 -2.57 11.40
C LEU A 20 -1.90 -4.05 11.20
N LYS A 21 -3.10 -4.47 11.57
CA LYS A 21 -3.55 -5.85 11.41
C LYS A 21 -3.58 -6.24 9.93
N PHE A 22 -4.06 -5.36 9.07
CA PHE A 22 -4.10 -5.60 7.63
C PHE A 22 -2.70 -5.79 7.05
N TYR A 23 -1.80 -4.84 7.28
CA TYR A 23 -0.47 -4.85 6.67
C TYR A 23 0.49 -5.85 7.32
N ARG A 24 0.51 -5.92 8.65
CA ARG A 24 1.41 -6.83 9.37
C ARG A 24 0.89 -8.26 9.38
N ASP A 25 -0.33 -8.47 9.89
CA ASP A 25 -0.86 -9.81 10.10
C ASP A 25 -1.43 -10.39 8.80
N GLY A 26 -2.11 -9.57 8.02
CA GLY A 26 -2.72 -9.98 6.76
C GLY A 26 -1.72 -10.13 5.62
N LEU A 27 -0.96 -9.08 5.31
CA LEU A 27 0.01 -9.11 4.22
C LEU A 27 1.38 -9.65 4.62
N GLY A 28 1.67 -9.72 5.92
CA GLY A 28 2.94 -10.22 6.40
C GLY A 28 4.10 -9.23 6.34
N LEU A 29 3.83 -7.93 6.29
CA LEU A 29 4.89 -6.93 6.26
C LEU A 29 5.53 -6.77 7.64
N PRO A 30 6.87 -6.65 7.73
CA PRO A 30 7.55 -6.53 9.02
C PRO A 30 7.39 -5.12 9.61
N ALA A 31 6.71 -5.04 10.77
CA ALA A 31 6.58 -3.79 11.50
C ALA A 31 7.87 -3.52 12.29
N HIS A 32 8.57 -2.45 11.93
CA HIS A 32 9.86 -2.10 12.50
C HIS A 32 9.70 -1.48 13.90
N GLY A 33 10.15 -2.19 14.92
CA GLY A 33 10.20 -1.66 16.29
C GLY A 33 8.85 -1.26 16.88
N TYR A 34 7.75 -1.74 16.35
CA TYR A 34 6.42 -1.37 16.84
C TYR A 34 6.15 -1.95 18.21
N LYS A 35 5.63 -1.11 19.11
CA LYS A 35 5.14 -1.50 20.44
C LYS A 35 3.71 -1.02 20.62
N GLU A 36 2.91 -1.78 21.33
CA GLU A 36 1.54 -1.39 21.66
C GLU A 36 1.51 0.01 22.27
N GLY A 37 0.59 0.84 21.79
CA GLY A 37 0.47 2.23 22.21
C GLY A 37 1.22 3.24 21.35
N ASN A 38 2.07 2.80 20.43
CA ASN A 38 2.71 3.70 19.48
C ASN A 38 1.67 4.29 18.53
N GLU A 39 1.82 5.57 18.20
CA GLU A 39 0.91 6.28 17.30
C GLU A 39 1.29 6.16 15.82
N VAL A 40 2.48 5.66 15.53
CA VAL A 40 2.98 5.47 14.17
C VAL A 40 3.51 4.06 14.01
N VAL A 41 3.34 3.50 12.82
CA VAL A 41 3.91 2.19 12.45
C VAL A 41 4.76 2.39 11.21
N PHE A 42 5.97 1.86 11.23
CA PHE A 42 6.84 1.79 10.07
C PHE A 42 7.04 0.34 9.67
N PHE A 43 6.95 0.08 8.37
CA PHE A 43 7.24 -1.23 7.79
C PHE A 43 8.56 -1.16 7.05
N GLU A 44 9.46 -2.06 7.39
CA GLU A 44 10.75 -2.17 6.72
C GLU A 44 10.57 -2.86 5.38
N MET A 45 10.74 -2.10 4.31
CA MET A 45 10.52 -2.55 2.94
C MET A 45 11.82 -2.43 2.16
N GLU A 46 11.94 -3.13 1.07
CA GLU A 46 12.99 -2.88 0.09
C GLU A 46 12.73 -1.53 -0.57
N GLY A 47 13.75 -0.68 -0.65
CA GLY A 47 13.61 0.67 -1.19
C GLY A 47 12.91 1.60 -0.21
N SER A 48 11.81 2.20 -0.62
CA SER A 48 11.02 3.11 0.23
C SER A 48 10.29 2.34 1.32
N TRP A 49 10.35 2.84 2.55
CA TRP A 49 9.58 2.25 3.63
C TRP A 49 8.13 2.74 3.60
N LEU A 50 7.25 1.99 4.22
CA LEU A 50 5.84 2.34 4.37
C LEU A 50 5.59 2.76 5.82
N GLY A 51 4.85 3.86 6.01
CA GLY A 51 4.42 4.31 7.33
C GLY A 51 2.90 4.39 7.43
N LEU A 52 2.38 4.17 8.62
CA LEU A 52 0.96 4.38 8.93
C LEU A 52 0.87 5.40 10.05
N TYR A 53 0.01 6.40 9.90
CA TYR A 53 -0.21 7.43 10.91
C TYR A 53 -1.69 7.80 10.92
N PRO A 54 -2.29 8.11 12.08
CA PRO A 54 -3.67 8.59 12.09
C PRO A 54 -3.85 9.78 11.14
N LYS A 55 -4.86 9.69 10.26
CA LYS A 55 -5.09 10.68 9.21
C LYS A 55 -5.13 12.11 9.74
N ASP A 56 -5.83 12.32 10.86
CA ASP A 56 -5.97 13.65 11.46
C ASP A 56 -4.63 14.20 11.92
N LYS A 57 -3.80 13.35 12.51
CA LYS A 57 -2.47 13.74 12.99
C LYS A 57 -1.51 13.99 11.84
N LEU A 58 -1.61 13.19 10.78
CA LEU A 58 -0.79 13.39 9.58
C LEU A 58 -1.14 14.73 8.90
N ALA A 59 -2.43 15.04 8.80
CA ALA A 59 -2.89 16.30 8.24
C ALA A 59 -2.44 17.50 9.08
N GLU A 60 -2.53 17.37 10.41
CA GLU A 60 -2.06 18.41 11.34
C GLU A 60 -0.55 18.64 11.20
N ASP A 61 0.22 17.56 11.14
CA ASP A 61 1.66 17.65 10.96
C ASP A 61 2.04 18.32 9.64
N ALA A 62 1.28 18.03 8.58
CA ALA A 62 1.48 18.63 7.26
C ALA A 62 0.84 20.02 7.11
N THR A 63 0.11 20.49 8.12
CA THR A 63 -0.61 21.78 8.13
C THR A 63 -1.64 21.91 7.01
N VAL A 64 -2.38 20.82 6.76
CA VAL A 64 -3.48 20.79 5.78
C VAL A 64 -4.73 20.22 6.43
N LEU A 65 -5.89 20.41 5.77
CA LEU A 65 -7.16 19.86 6.26
C LEU A 65 -7.22 18.35 5.96
N PRO A 66 -7.73 17.54 6.90
CA PRO A 66 -7.86 16.10 6.69
C PRO A 66 -9.03 15.69 5.82
N GLU A 67 -9.96 16.60 5.55
CA GLU A 67 -11.16 16.30 4.77
C GLU A 67 -10.86 16.17 3.28
N GLY A 68 -11.62 15.32 2.63
CA GLY A 68 -11.57 15.09 1.22
C GLY A 68 -12.05 13.71 0.89
N ALA A 69 -12.78 13.59 -0.21
CA ALA A 69 -13.30 12.31 -0.69
C ALA A 69 -12.89 12.12 -2.15
N GLY A 70 -12.97 10.89 -2.62
CA GLY A 70 -12.62 10.54 -3.98
C GLY A 70 -11.15 10.19 -4.15
N PHE A 71 -10.71 10.16 -5.41
CA PHE A 71 -9.36 9.73 -5.74
C PHE A 71 -8.33 10.79 -5.36
N ALA A 72 -7.33 10.37 -4.58
CA ALA A 72 -6.27 11.26 -4.11
C ALA A 72 -5.16 11.53 -5.15
N GLY A 73 -5.24 10.90 -6.33
CA GLY A 73 -4.23 11.09 -7.38
C GLY A 73 -2.96 10.24 -7.21
N ILE A 74 -2.99 9.26 -6.30
CA ILE A 74 -1.84 8.40 -6.00
C ILE A 74 -2.30 6.95 -5.94
N THR A 75 -1.53 6.06 -6.58
CA THR A 75 -1.63 4.63 -6.35
C THR A 75 -0.25 4.09 -5.99
N LEU A 76 -0.23 3.04 -5.19
CA LEU A 76 0.99 2.31 -4.88
C LEU A 76 1.00 1.05 -5.73
N ALA A 77 2.16 0.60 -6.15
CA ALA A 77 2.27 -0.62 -6.96
C ALA A 77 3.21 -1.63 -6.32
N HIS A 78 2.80 -2.89 -6.38
CA HIS A 78 3.61 -4.04 -6.02
C HIS A 78 3.77 -4.90 -7.27
N ASN A 79 4.99 -5.04 -7.75
CA ASN A 79 5.27 -5.83 -8.94
C ASN A 79 5.79 -7.22 -8.58
N THR A 80 5.35 -8.19 -9.34
CA THR A 80 5.70 -9.60 -9.18
C THR A 80 6.32 -10.14 -10.46
N GLY A 81 6.86 -11.35 -10.40
CA GLY A 81 7.56 -11.97 -11.53
C GLY A 81 6.71 -12.74 -12.49
N SER A 82 5.40 -12.87 -12.25
CA SER A 82 4.50 -13.67 -13.12
C SER A 82 3.04 -13.32 -12.87
N LYS A 83 2.16 -13.73 -13.81
CA LYS A 83 0.71 -13.60 -13.64
C LYS A 83 0.21 -14.39 -12.43
N GLU A 84 0.74 -15.60 -12.23
CA GLU A 84 0.38 -16.47 -11.11
C GLU A 84 0.73 -15.80 -9.78
N ALA A 85 1.87 -15.11 -9.71
CA ALA A 85 2.26 -14.38 -8.51
C ALA A 85 1.37 -13.16 -8.26
N VAL A 86 0.90 -12.48 -9.31
CA VAL A 86 -0.11 -11.42 -9.18
C VAL A 86 -1.37 -11.96 -8.53
N ASP A 87 -1.88 -13.08 -9.06
CA ASP A 87 -3.10 -13.70 -8.53
C ASP A 87 -2.94 -14.11 -7.07
N ALA A 88 -1.79 -14.66 -6.70
CA ALA A 88 -1.51 -15.09 -5.33
C ALA A 88 -1.46 -13.91 -4.35
N VAL A 89 -0.78 -12.83 -4.70
CA VAL A 89 -0.70 -11.62 -3.86
C VAL A 89 -2.08 -10.98 -3.74
N PHE A 90 -2.81 -10.91 -4.85
CA PHE A 90 -4.15 -10.33 -4.85
C PHE A 90 -5.10 -11.12 -3.93
N ALA A 91 -5.08 -12.45 -4.02
CA ALA A 91 -5.88 -13.32 -3.16
C ALA A 91 -5.50 -13.14 -1.68
N LEU A 92 -4.22 -12.98 -1.37
CA LEU A 92 -3.75 -12.73 -0.02
C LEU A 92 -4.32 -11.41 0.52
N ALA A 93 -4.29 -10.36 -0.29
CA ALA A 93 -4.82 -9.05 0.09
C ALA A 93 -6.33 -9.12 0.36
N VAL A 94 -7.08 -9.83 -0.47
CA VAL A 94 -8.53 -10.03 -0.27
C VAL A 94 -8.78 -10.79 1.04
N SER A 95 -8.02 -11.84 1.31
CA SER A 95 -8.13 -12.60 2.57
C SER A 95 -7.81 -11.73 3.79
N ALA A 96 -6.93 -10.75 3.62
CA ALA A 96 -6.55 -9.82 4.69
C ALA A 96 -7.59 -8.72 4.93
N GLY A 97 -8.59 -8.59 4.06
CA GLY A 97 -9.66 -7.61 4.19
C GLY A 97 -9.66 -6.50 3.15
N ALA A 98 -8.86 -6.62 2.10
CA ALA A 98 -8.87 -5.65 1.01
C ALA A 98 -10.18 -5.70 0.23
N ARG A 99 -10.57 -4.55 -0.29
CA ARG A 99 -11.70 -4.46 -1.23
C ARG A 99 -11.18 -4.59 -2.66
N VAL A 100 -11.83 -5.44 -3.44
CA VAL A 100 -11.51 -5.58 -4.87
C VAL A 100 -11.99 -4.33 -5.60
N VAL A 101 -11.08 -3.63 -6.26
CA VAL A 101 -11.39 -2.47 -7.11
C VAL A 101 -11.43 -2.91 -8.57
N LYS A 102 -10.43 -3.67 -9.00
CA LYS A 102 -10.34 -4.21 -10.36
C LYS A 102 -9.61 -5.54 -10.30
N LYS A 103 -10.30 -6.61 -10.71
CA LYS A 103 -9.70 -7.95 -10.70
C LYS A 103 -8.49 -8.02 -11.63
N PRO A 104 -7.46 -8.83 -11.29
CA PRO A 104 -6.32 -9.03 -12.18
C PRO A 104 -6.76 -9.50 -13.56
N GLN A 105 -6.20 -8.87 -14.60
CA GLN A 105 -6.52 -9.16 -15.99
C GLN A 105 -5.37 -8.74 -16.90
N ASP A 106 -5.35 -9.30 -18.11
CA ASP A 106 -4.44 -8.85 -19.14
C ASP A 106 -4.78 -7.40 -19.51
N VAL A 107 -3.74 -6.59 -19.68
CA VAL A 107 -3.91 -5.18 -20.02
C VAL A 107 -3.30 -4.88 -21.40
N PHE A 108 -3.77 -3.79 -22.03
CA PHE A 108 -3.48 -3.47 -23.42
C PHE A 108 -1.98 -3.36 -23.76
N TRP A 109 -1.15 -2.96 -22.80
CA TRP A 109 0.30 -2.82 -23.00
C TRP A 109 1.08 -4.13 -22.85
N GLY A 110 0.39 -5.26 -22.63
CA GLY A 110 0.99 -6.60 -22.59
C GLY A 110 1.24 -7.16 -21.19
N GLY A 111 0.99 -6.37 -20.14
CA GLY A 111 1.14 -6.82 -18.76
C GLY A 111 -0.13 -7.47 -18.20
N TYR A 112 -0.09 -7.72 -16.89
CA TYR A 112 -1.21 -8.32 -16.15
C TYR A 112 -1.29 -7.62 -14.80
N SER A 113 -2.45 -7.04 -14.48
CA SER A 113 -2.58 -6.28 -13.24
C SER A 113 -4.01 -6.19 -12.73
N GLY A 114 -4.13 -5.92 -11.44
CA GLY A 114 -5.38 -5.60 -10.78
C GLY A 114 -5.16 -4.54 -9.69
N TYR A 115 -6.25 -4.05 -9.14
CA TYR A 115 -6.23 -3.05 -8.06
C TYR A 115 -7.05 -3.53 -6.88
N PHE A 116 -6.52 -3.37 -5.68
CA PHE A 116 -7.28 -3.50 -4.45
C PHE A 116 -7.19 -2.21 -3.64
N ALA A 117 -8.15 -2.01 -2.75
CA ALA A 117 -8.11 -0.92 -1.77
C ALA A 117 -7.84 -1.50 -0.39
N ASP A 118 -6.99 -0.83 0.37
CA ASP A 118 -6.77 -1.16 1.78
C ASP A 118 -8.00 -0.74 2.62
N PRO A 119 -8.02 -0.98 3.96
CA PRO A 119 -9.16 -0.62 4.79
C PRO A 119 -9.56 0.86 4.77
N ASP A 120 -8.64 1.75 4.41
CA ASP A 120 -8.88 3.19 4.31
C ASP A 120 -9.14 3.67 2.88
N GLY A 121 -9.15 2.77 1.91
CA GLY A 121 -9.39 3.10 0.51
C GLY A 121 -8.14 3.47 -0.27
N HIS A 122 -6.95 3.30 0.31
CA HIS A 122 -5.71 3.51 -0.44
C HIS A 122 -5.57 2.44 -1.51
N LEU A 123 -5.26 2.86 -2.73
CA LEU A 123 -5.24 1.99 -3.90
C LEU A 123 -3.87 1.37 -4.11
N TRP A 124 -3.86 0.07 -4.27
CA TRP A 124 -2.69 -0.72 -4.60
C TRP A 124 -2.89 -1.43 -5.93
N GLU A 125 -1.90 -1.31 -6.81
CA GLU A 125 -1.82 -2.11 -8.03
C GLU A 125 -0.92 -3.31 -7.75
N VAL A 126 -1.39 -4.50 -8.10
CA VAL A 126 -0.55 -5.71 -8.13
C VAL A 126 -0.35 -6.04 -9.60
N ALA A 127 0.89 -6.08 -10.05
CA ALA A 127 1.19 -6.12 -11.47
C ALA A 127 2.35 -7.05 -11.83
N TRP A 128 2.32 -7.54 -13.06
CA TRP A 128 3.45 -8.18 -13.73
C TRP A 128 3.71 -7.44 -15.04
N ASN A 129 4.96 -7.03 -15.22
CA ASN A 129 5.39 -6.34 -16.43
C ASN A 129 6.43 -7.22 -17.14
N PRO A 130 6.10 -7.79 -18.32
CA PRO A 130 7.05 -8.65 -19.04
C PRO A 130 8.21 -7.89 -19.70
N PHE A 131 8.13 -6.57 -19.75
CA PHE A 131 9.11 -5.72 -20.44
C PHE A 131 10.13 -5.07 -19.50
N MET A 132 9.81 -4.99 -18.20
CA MET A 132 10.64 -4.34 -17.19
C MET A 132 10.63 -5.17 -15.91
N ASP A 133 11.81 -5.36 -15.33
CA ASP A 133 11.91 -5.97 -14.00
C ASP A 133 11.76 -4.86 -12.94
N LEU A 134 10.60 -4.82 -12.30
CA LEU A 134 10.29 -3.91 -11.21
C LEU A 134 10.20 -4.64 -9.86
N THR A 135 10.65 -5.87 -9.83
CA THR A 135 10.62 -6.69 -8.60
C THR A 135 11.79 -6.44 -7.68
#